data_8b0ffbea7931347f7b44e721dbbe7f1c
#
_entry.id   8b0ffbea7931347f7b44e721dbbe7f1c
#
_cell.length_a   1.000
_cell.length_b   1.000
_cell.length_c   1.000
_cell.angle_alpha   90.00
_cell.angle_beta   90.00
_cell.angle_gamma   90.00
#
_symmetry.space_group_name_H-M   'P 1'
#
loop_
_entity.id
_entity.type
_entity.pdbx_description
1 polymer ?
#
loop_
_entity_poly.entity_id
_entity_poly.type
_entity_poly.pdbx_seq_one_letter_code
_entity_poly.pdbx_strand_id
1 'polypeptide(L)'
;MTVPKRRTFDDADAVLRVFTEAADVVAEVLSATSDWGFSGQRESQYAFDVTADDACLRVLYEAGFAVFSEESGITGDPEAPLVVVDPVDGSTNASRGVPWFATALCLLHEGEPKVSLVANHATGQRWTAMAGGGAFLNGEPVSHSGCTTLRSALVAMSGLPRHHYGWGQFRVLGASAPDLCLVASGVVDAWCDMHRGGHGLWDYAASTLVCIEAGAVVADVFGRDLFAPDPTERRSPIAAATQELFDAFLEERLKDG
;
A
#
# COMPACT_ATOMS: atom_id res chain seq x y z
N MET A 1 22.40 8.75 33.15
CA MET A 1 21.67 8.11 32.05
C MET A 1 20.66 9.09 31.55
N THR A 2 20.92 9.76 30.43
CA THR A 2 19.98 10.67 29.76
C THR A 2 18.94 9.81 29.06
N VAL A 3 17.68 9.90 29.50
CA VAL A 3 16.53 9.35 28.79
C VAL A 3 16.55 9.96 27.38
N PRO A 4 16.57 9.15 26.30
CA PRO A 4 16.49 9.71 24.95
C PRO A 4 15.20 10.51 24.86
N LYS A 5 15.27 11.75 24.37
CA LYS A 5 14.09 12.56 24.06
C LYS A 5 13.21 11.69 23.16
N ARG A 6 11.94 11.44 23.56
CA ARG A 6 10.90 10.96 22.65
C ARG A 6 11.02 11.82 21.38
N ARG A 7 11.39 11.21 20.26
CA ARG A 7 11.29 11.87 18.96
C ARG A 7 9.80 12.12 18.77
N THR A 8 9.40 13.38 18.73
CA THR A 8 8.05 13.76 18.37
C THR A 8 7.91 13.45 16.89
N PHE A 9 7.07 12.48 16.55
CA PHE A 9 6.73 12.11 15.16
C PHE A 9 5.79 13.15 14.51
N ASP A 10 5.75 14.35 15.05
CA ASP A 10 5.02 15.51 14.54
C ASP A 10 5.69 16.11 13.27
N ASP A 11 6.93 15.72 12.96
CA ASP A 11 7.63 16.13 11.73
C ASP A 11 7.43 15.07 10.63
N ALA A 12 6.37 15.24 9.84
CA ALA A 12 6.04 14.35 8.73
C ALA A 12 7.16 14.29 7.68
N ASP A 13 7.90 15.38 7.47
CA ASP A 13 9.05 15.39 6.56
C ASP A 13 10.19 14.52 7.08
N ALA A 14 10.40 14.49 8.41
CA ALA A 14 11.39 13.58 9.02
C ALA A 14 10.99 12.12 8.83
N VAL A 15 9.71 11.79 8.98
CA VAL A 15 9.18 10.45 8.72
C VAL A 15 9.36 10.07 7.24
N LEU A 16 9.02 10.95 6.30
CA LEU A 16 9.20 10.69 4.87
C LEU A 16 10.67 10.47 4.49
N ARG A 17 11.62 11.15 5.14
CA ARG A 17 13.06 10.88 4.94
C ARG A 17 13.42 9.47 5.37
N VAL A 18 12.94 9.01 6.52
CA VAL A 18 13.16 7.62 6.99
C VAL A 18 12.52 6.62 6.03
N PHE A 19 11.28 6.87 5.58
CA PHE A 19 10.60 5.99 4.63
C PHE A 19 11.31 5.94 3.29
N THR A 20 11.87 7.06 2.83
CA THR A 20 12.68 7.13 1.62
C THR A 20 13.93 6.26 1.76
N GLU A 21 14.66 6.39 2.88
CA GLU A 21 15.84 5.56 3.17
C GLU A 21 15.47 4.06 3.25
N ALA A 22 14.36 3.72 3.92
CA ALA A 22 13.88 2.34 4.00
C ALA A 22 13.56 1.76 2.61
N ALA A 23 12.89 2.52 1.74
CA ALA A 23 12.62 2.08 0.37
C ALA A 23 13.89 2.00 -0.48
N ASP A 24 14.87 2.89 -0.27
CA ASP A 24 16.14 2.87 -1.01
C ASP A 24 16.97 1.62 -0.66
N VAL A 25 17.06 1.23 0.60
CA VAL A 25 17.78 -0.01 0.97
C VAL A 25 17.09 -1.26 0.43
N VAL A 26 15.75 -1.28 0.32
CA VAL A 26 15.02 -2.36 -0.36
C VAL A 26 15.38 -2.38 -1.85
N ALA A 27 15.42 -1.22 -2.52
CA ALA A 27 15.85 -1.15 -3.92
C ALA A 27 17.27 -1.68 -4.13
N GLU A 28 18.20 -1.40 -3.20
CA GLU A 28 19.57 -1.95 -3.21
C GLU A 28 19.57 -3.48 -3.09
N VAL A 29 18.78 -4.04 -2.16
CA VAL A 29 18.62 -5.49 -2.02
C VAL A 29 18.10 -6.12 -3.30
N LEU A 30 17.03 -5.57 -3.88
CA LEU A 30 16.45 -6.08 -5.12
C LEU A 30 17.43 -5.99 -6.30
N SER A 31 18.21 -4.91 -6.40
CA SER A 31 19.22 -4.75 -7.45
C SER A 31 20.38 -5.73 -7.32
N ALA A 32 20.72 -6.16 -6.12
CA ALA A 32 21.78 -7.13 -5.82
C ALA A 32 21.28 -8.59 -5.84
N THR A 33 19.96 -8.80 -5.93
CA THR A 33 19.35 -10.14 -5.90
C THR A 33 19.73 -10.93 -7.14
N SER A 34 20.29 -12.12 -6.92
CA SER A 34 20.60 -13.11 -7.97
C SER A 34 19.72 -14.36 -7.87
N ASP A 35 19.17 -14.64 -6.70
CA ASP A 35 18.25 -15.75 -6.45
C ASP A 35 16.82 -15.20 -6.25
N TRP A 36 15.99 -15.44 -7.25
CA TRP A 36 14.57 -15.06 -7.29
C TRP A 36 13.64 -16.22 -6.91
N GLY A 37 14.19 -17.28 -6.29
CA GLY A 37 13.46 -18.45 -5.84
C GLY A 37 12.75 -18.25 -4.51
N PHE A 38 11.95 -19.26 -4.13
CA PHE A 38 11.26 -19.27 -2.84
C PHE A 38 12.23 -19.46 -1.67
N SER A 39 11.92 -18.86 -0.52
CA SER A 39 12.71 -18.96 0.71
C SER A 39 12.73 -20.37 1.31
N GLY A 40 11.67 -21.15 1.07
CA GLY A 40 11.43 -22.43 1.72
C GLY A 40 10.99 -22.34 3.19
N GLN A 41 10.86 -21.13 3.75
CA GLN A 41 10.41 -20.93 5.13
C GLN A 41 8.89 -20.87 5.25
N ARG A 42 8.22 -20.24 4.30
CA ARG A 42 6.75 -20.19 4.16
C ARG A 42 6.34 -20.44 2.72
N GLU A 43 5.11 -20.92 2.53
CA GLU A 43 4.53 -21.07 1.20
C GLU A 43 4.46 -19.71 0.50
N SER A 44 4.82 -19.67 -0.79
CA SER A 44 4.87 -18.47 -1.63
C SER A 44 5.81 -17.32 -1.25
N GLN A 45 6.57 -17.41 -0.15
CA GLN A 45 7.56 -16.42 0.25
C GLN A 45 8.85 -16.57 -0.58
N TYR A 46 9.31 -15.50 -1.19
CA TYR A 46 10.59 -15.48 -1.91
C TYR A 46 11.78 -15.21 -0.96
N ALA A 47 12.98 -15.65 -1.34
CA ALA A 47 14.18 -15.45 -0.53
C ALA A 47 14.55 -13.97 -0.40
N PHE A 48 14.31 -13.18 -1.43
CA PHE A 48 14.57 -11.74 -1.41
C PHE A 48 13.59 -10.96 -0.52
N ASP A 49 12.33 -11.43 -0.31
CA ASP A 49 11.38 -10.78 0.59
C ASP A 49 11.93 -10.74 2.01
N VAL A 50 12.51 -11.85 2.49
CA VAL A 50 13.13 -11.93 3.83
C VAL A 50 14.29 -10.95 3.94
N THR A 51 15.14 -10.87 2.91
CA THR A 51 16.30 -9.96 2.92
C THR A 51 15.87 -8.49 2.83
N ALA A 52 14.84 -8.20 2.04
CA ALA A 52 14.26 -6.87 1.90
C ALA A 52 13.59 -6.43 3.20
N ASP A 53 12.85 -7.33 3.88
CA ASP A 53 12.27 -7.09 5.19
C ASP A 53 13.35 -6.74 6.21
N ASP A 54 14.36 -7.58 6.39
CA ASP A 54 15.47 -7.34 7.32
C ASP A 54 16.15 -5.99 7.09
N ALA A 55 16.36 -5.59 5.84
CA ALA A 55 17.00 -4.32 5.50
C ALA A 55 16.09 -3.13 5.81
N CYS A 56 14.82 -3.19 5.42
CA CYS A 56 13.80 -2.18 5.68
C CYS A 56 13.61 -1.97 7.20
N LEU A 57 13.41 -3.05 7.94
CA LEU A 57 13.14 -3.02 9.38
C LEU A 57 14.31 -2.42 10.17
N ARG A 58 15.54 -2.65 9.75
CA ARG A 58 16.71 -2.05 10.40
C ARG A 58 16.65 -0.54 10.38
N VAL A 59 16.32 0.08 9.25
CA VAL A 59 16.18 1.53 9.13
C VAL A 59 15.04 2.04 10.03
N LEU A 60 13.92 1.35 10.06
CA LEU A 60 12.76 1.74 10.87
C LEU A 60 13.05 1.62 12.38
N TYR A 61 13.74 0.57 12.82
CA TYR A 61 14.14 0.40 14.23
C TYR A 61 15.16 1.44 14.68
N GLU A 62 16.16 1.75 13.84
CA GLU A 62 17.14 2.80 14.13
C GLU A 62 16.47 4.18 14.26
N ALA A 63 15.38 4.41 13.52
CA ALA A 63 14.56 5.60 13.66
C ALA A 63 13.62 5.57 14.88
N GLY A 64 13.45 4.43 15.56
CA GLY A 64 12.68 4.27 16.79
C GLY A 64 11.19 3.95 16.56
N PHE A 65 10.84 3.33 15.44
CA PHE A 65 9.48 2.84 15.16
C PHE A 65 9.27 1.41 15.66
N ALA A 66 8.03 1.09 16.05
CA ALA A 66 7.51 -0.27 15.99
C ALA A 66 7.08 -0.58 14.55
N VAL A 67 7.10 -1.84 14.18
CA VAL A 67 6.80 -2.25 12.80
C VAL A 67 5.75 -3.34 12.78
N PHE A 68 4.84 -3.26 11.82
CA PHE A 68 3.95 -4.31 11.40
C PHE A 68 4.23 -4.66 9.94
N SER A 69 5.02 -5.71 9.73
CA SER A 69 5.43 -6.19 8.40
C SER A 69 4.63 -7.40 7.96
N GLU A 70 4.45 -7.56 6.65
CA GLU A 70 3.95 -8.79 6.02
C GLU A 70 4.80 -9.99 6.41
N GLU A 71 6.12 -9.83 6.41
CA GLU A 71 7.07 -10.92 6.56
C GLU A 71 7.33 -11.32 8.01
N SER A 72 7.50 -10.34 8.89
CA SER A 72 7.91 -10.57 10.28
C SER A 72 6.80 -10.30 11.31
N GLY A 73 5.63 -9.82 10.90
CA GLY A 73 4.52 -9.50 11.79
C GLY A 73 4.77 -8.23 12.62
N ILE A 74 4.18 -8.16 13.83
CA ILE A 74 4.33 -7.00 14.73
C ILE A 74 5.58 -7.18 15.60
N THR A 75 6.48 -6.21 15.55
CA THR A 75 7.77 -6.22 16.23
C THR A 75 8.15 -4.82 16.73
N GLY A 76 9.13 -4.73 17.62
CA GLY A 76 9.62 -3.46 18.18
C GLY A 76 8.97 -3.10 19.52
N ASP A 77 9.16 -1.85 19.96
CA ASP A 77 8.60 -1.33 21.21
C ASP A 77 7.10 -1.04 21.05
N PRO A 78 6.19 -1.67 21.80
CA PRO A 78 4.74 -1.47 21.67
C PRO A 78 4.28 -0.03 21.99
N GLU A 79 5.12 0.75 22.67
CA GLU A 79 4.84 2.17 22.98
C GLU A 79 5.35 3.12 21.87
N ALA A 80 6.08 2.61 20.89
CA ALA A 80 6.55 3.38 19.76
C ALA A 80 5.44 3.54 18.71
N PRO A 81 5.47 4.61 17.89
CA PRO A 81 4.59 4.73 16.74
C PRO A 81 4.78 3.56 15.78
N LEU A 82 3.65 3.04 15.26
CA LEU A 82 3.62 1.84 14.44
C LEU A 82 3.74 2.19 12.96
N VAL A 83 4.73 1.62 12.28
CA VAL A 83 4.83 1.65 10.82
C VAL A 83 4.34 0.31 10.27
N VAL A 84 3.32 0.36 9.43
CA VAL A 84 2.87 -0.78 8.63
C VAL A 84 3.70 -0.82 7.36
N VAL A 85 4.27 -1.98 7.02
CA VAL A 85 5.15 -2.12 5.86
C VAL A 85 4.87 -3.40 5.07
N ASP A 86 4.82 -3.25 3.76
CA ASP A 86 5.08 -4.31 2.80
C ASP A 86 6.43 -4.00 2.13
N PRO A 87 7.47 -4.78 2.38
CA PRO A 87 8.77 -4.53 1.78
C PRO A 87 8.77 -4.67 0.26
N VAL A 88 8.01 -5.64 -0.28
CA VAL A 88 7.92 -5.89 -1.73
C VAL A 88 6.50 -6.34 -2.12
N ASP A 89 5.54 -5.42 -2.14
CA ASP A 89 4.23 -5.69 -2.75
C ASP A 89 4.39 -6.02 -4.25
N GLY A 90 3.93 -7.19 -4.63
CA GLY A 90 4.13 -7.72 -5.98
C GLY A 90 5.40 -8.57 -6.14
N SER A 91 5.82 -9.35 -5.12
CA SER A 91 7.00 -10.22 -5.15
C SER A 91 6.99 -11.18 -6.33
N THR A 92 5.83 -11.70 -6.73
CA THR A 92 5.70 -12.52 -7.95
C THR A 92 6.05 -11.73 -9.20
N ASN A 93 5.63 -10.48 -9.31
CA ASN A 93 5.99 -9.60 -10.42
C ASN A 93 7.50 -9.37 -10.45
N ALA A 94 8.08 -9.01 -9.31
CA ALA A 94 9.53 -8.80 -9.17
C ALA A 94 10.31 -10.05 -9.62
N SER A 95 9.93 -11.24 -9.13
CA SER A 95 10.60 -12.50 -9.45
C SER A 95 10.48 -12.91 -10.93
N ARG A 96 9.47 -12.40 -11.64
CA ARG A 96 9.20 -12.68 -13.06
C ARG A 96 9.64 -11.57 -14.00
N GLY A 97 10.17 -10.46 -13.48
CA GLY A 97 10.56 -9.29 -14.28
C GLY A 97 9.39 -8.48 -14.83
N VAL A 98 8.20 -8.61 -14.23
CA VAL A 98 7.08 -7.72 -14.52
C VAL A 98 7.34 -6.39 -13.80
N PRO A 99 7.42 -5.23 -14.50
CA PRO A 99 7.91 -3.98 -13.92
C PRO A 99 6.83 -3.28 -13.07
N TRP A 100 6.22 -4.00 -12.13
CA TRP A 100 5.15 -3.50 -11.29
C TRP A 100 5.21 -4.16 -9.91
N PHE A 101 6.02 -3.58 -8.99
CA PHE A 101 6.21 -3.99 -7.60
C PHE A 101 6.76 -2.83 -6.79
N ALA A 102 6.42 -2.74 -5.51
CA ALA A 102 6.70 -1.56 -4.71
C ALA A 102 6.99 -1.89 -3.24
N THR A 103 7.74 -1.01 -2.55
CA THR A 103 7.70 -0.93 -1.08
C THR A 103 6.57 0.00 -0.67
N ALA A 104 5.75 -0.41 0.29
CA ALA A 104 4.66 0.36 0.86
C ALA A 104 4.87 0.57 2.36
N LEU A 105 4.85 1.83 2.81
CA LEU A 105 5.12 2.25 4.20
C LEU A 105 4.02 3.20 4.68
N CYS A 106 3.43 2.94 5.85
CA CYS A 106 2.40 3.79 6.45
C CYS A 106 2.62 3.96 7.95
N LEU A 107 2.84 5.17 8.42
CA LEU A 107 2.84 5.47 9.85
C LEU A 107 1.41 5.54 10.36
N LEU A 108 1.09 4.73 11.37
CA LEU A 108 -0.13 4.82 12.14
C LEU A 108 0.14 5.48 13.50
N HIS A 109 -0.71 6.42 13.88
CA HIS A 109 -0.74 7.01 15.20
C HIS A 109 -2.17 7.02 15.73
N GLU A 110 -2.39 6.39 16.89
CA GLU A 110 -3.72 6.22 17.47
C GLU A 110 -4.73 5.52 16.52
N GLY A 111 -4.25 4.57 15.72
CA GLY A 111 -5.06 3.84 14.74
C GLY A 111 -5.31 4.58 13.43
N GLU A 112 -4.83 5.84 13.28
CA GLU A 112 -5.05 6.66 12.11
C GLU A 112 -3.79 6.77 11.24
N PRO A 113 -3.88 6.72 9.89
CA PRO A 113 -2.74 6.91 9.02
C PRO A 113 -2.30 8.39 9.04
N LYS A 114 -0.99 8.63 9.17
CA LYS A 114 -0.42 9.98 9.29
C LYS A 114 0.51 10.33 8.15
N VAL A 115 1.38 9.41 7.76
CA VAL A 115 2.36 9.61 6.69
C VAL A 115 2.48 8.31 5.91
N SER A 116 2.56 8.38 4.59
CA SER A 116 2.77 7.21 3.75
C SER A 116 3.74 7.45 2.61
N LEU A 117 4.36 6.36 2.16
CA LEU A 117 5.16 6.27 0.95
C LEU A 117 4.88 4.94 0.26
N VAL A 118 4.67 4.98 -1.06
CA VAL A 118 4.67 3.81 -1.95
C VAL A 118 5.72 4.06 -3.03
N ALA A 119 6.74 3.21 -3.09
CA ALA A 119 7.86 3.37 -4.01
C ALA A 119 7.90 2.19 -5.00
N ASN A 120 7.52 2.42 -6.25
CA ASN A 120 7.65 1.43 -7.33
C ASN A 120 9.09 1.35 -7.79
N HIS A 121 9.75 0.23 -7.52
CA HIS A 121 11.17 0.02 -7.79
C HIS A 121 11.50 -0.16 -9.28
N ALA A 122 10.53 -0.59 -10.08
CA ALA A 122 10.75 -0.80 -11.51
C ALA A 122 10.62 0.48 -12.33
N THR A 123 9.71 1.39 -11.92
CA THR A 123 9.40 2.62 -12.67
C THR A 123 10.01 3.88 -12.07
N GLY A 124 10.47 3.81 -10.81
CA GLY A 124 10.96 4.96 -10.05
C GLY A 124 9.87 5.93 -9.58
N GLN A 125 8.60 5.55 -9.71
CA GLN A 125 7.47 6.32 -9.18
C GLN A 125 7.42 6.21 -7.66
N ARG A 126 7.27 7.36 -6.99
CA ARG A 126 7.15 7.45 -5.53
C ARG A 126 5.93 8.29 -5.17
N TRP A 127 4.92 7.65 -4.63
CA TRP A 127 3.75 8.33 -4.08
C TRP A 127 3.97 8.58 -2.60
N THR A 128 3.71 9.80 -2.17
CA THR A 128 3.77 10.20 -0.76
C THR A 128 2.48 10.90 -0.37
N ALA A 129 2.06 10.74 0.88
CA ALA A 129 0.95 11.48 1.43
C ALA A 129 1.18 11.78 2.92
N MET A 130 0.62 12.88 3.38
CA MET A 130 0.56 13.29 4.78
C MET A 130 -0.88 13.65 5.11
N ALA A 131 -1.38 13.20 6.25
CA ALA A 131 -2.75 13.51 6.67
C ALA A 131 -3.00 15.03 6.72
N GLY A 132 -3.93 15.52 5.89
CA GLY A 132 -4.21 16.95 5.70
C GLY A 132 -3.15 17.72 4.90
N GLY A 133 -2.15 17.03 4.34
CA GLY A 133 -1.05 17.65 3.58
C GLY A 133 -1.11 17.41 2.08
N GLY A 134 -2.06 16.58 1.62
CA GLY A 134 -2.21 16.20 0.22
C GLY A 134 -1.36 15.00 -0.19
N ALA A 135 -1.55 14.57 -1.43
CA ALA A 135 -0.86 13.45 -2.07
C ALA A 135 0.02 13.93 -3.22
N PHE A 136 1.17 13.27 -3.39
CA PHE A 136 2.18 13.65 -4.38
C PHE A 136 2.74 12.43 -5.09
N LEU A 137 3.07 12.57 -6.36
CA LEU A 137 3.85 11.63 -7.16
C LEU A 137 5.18 12.29 -7.57
N ASN A 138 6.30 11.77 -7.10
CA ASN A 138 7.63 12.34 -7.34
C ASN A 138 7.72 13.84 -6.97
N GLY A 139 7.02 14.25 -5.91
CA GLY A 139 6.98 15.63 -5.43
C GLY A 139 5.94 16.54 -6.10
N GLU A 140 5.27 16.08 -7.16
CA GLU A 140 4.21 16.84 -7.83
C GLU A 140 2.84 16.43 -7.28
N PRO A 141 1.95 17.39 -6.97
CA PRO A 141 0.61 17.10 -6.46
C PRO A 141 -0.20 16.21 -7.43
N VAL A 142 -0.95 15.26 -6.88
CA VAL A 142 -1.84 14.41 -7.66
C VAL A 142 -3.29 14.52 -7.18
N SER A 143 -4.22 14.20 -8.07
CA SER A 143 -5.65 14.10 -7.78
C SER A 143 -6.28 13.02 -8.62
N HIS A 144 -7.40 12.49 -8.14
CA HIS A 144 -8.20 11.51 -8.87
C HIS A 144 -8.76 12.05 -10.20
N SER A 145 -9.21 11.15 -11.10
CA SER A 145 -9.65 11.48 -12.46
C SER A 145 -10.97 12.26 -12.56
N GLY A 146 -11.79 12.23 -11.51
CA GLY A 146 -13.14 12.78 -11.52
C GLY A 146 -14.18 11.93 -12.27
N CYS A 147 -13.87 10.68 -12.66
CA CYS A 147 -14.81 9.77 -13.30
C CYS A 147 -15.98 9.44 -12.37
N THR A 148 -17.22 9.51 -12.90
CA THR A 148 -18.44 9.31 -12.12
C THR A 148 -19.24 8.07 -12.53
N THR A 149 -18.87 7.37 -13.61
CA THR A 149 -19.68 6.26 -14.13
C THR A 149 -18.84 5.02 -14.44
N LEU A 150 -19.31 3.83 -14.08
CA LEU A 150 -18.66 2.56 -14.40
C LEU A 150 -18.43 2.39 -15.91
N ARG A 151 -19.41 2.76 -16.73
CA ARG A 151 -19.36 2.58 -18.19
C ARG A 151 -18.14 3.24 -18.84
N SER A 152 -17.70 4.36 -18.32
CA SER A 152 -16.51 5.08 -18.82
C SER A 152 -15.25 4.71 -18.08
N ALA A 153 -15.36 4.04 -16.92
CA ALA A 153 -14.24 3.81 -16.02
C ALA A 153 -13.22 2.82 -16.58
N LEU A 154 -11.94 3.13 -16.35
CA LEU A 154 -10.83 2.21 -16.38
C LEU A 154 -10.60 1.71 -14.94
N VAL A 155 -10.87 0.42 -14.68
CA VAL A 155 -10.79 -0.19 -13.36
C VAL A 155 -9.53 -1.05 -13.25
N ALA A 156 -8.78 -0.93 -12.16
CA ALA A 156 -7.80 -1.94 -11.78
C ALA A 156 -8.36 -2.86 -10.70
N MET A 157 -7.84 -4.08 -10.58
CA MET A 157 -8.37 -5.06 -9.62
C MET A 157 -7.34 -6.12 -9.23
N SER A 158 -7.51 -6.67 -8.02
CA SER A 158 -6.86 -7.90 -7.57
C SER A 158 -7.85 -9.07 -7.66
N GLY A 159 -7.50 -10.11 -8.41
CA GLY A 159 -8.41 -11.22 -8.71
C GLY A 159 -9.38 -10.93 -9.87
N LEU A 160 -10.35 -11.81 -10.05
CA LEU A 160 -11.34 -11.72 -11.12
C LEU A 160 -12.76 -11.78 -10.55
N PRO A 161 -13.67 -10.91 -11.00
CA PRO A 161 -15.09 -10.97 -10.62
C PRO A 161 -15.79 -12.15 -11.30
N ARG A 162 -16.93 -12.58 -10.76
CA ARG A 162 -17.75 -13.63 -11.34
C ARG A 162 -18.52 -13.19 -12.58
N HIS A 163 -18.74 -11.88 -12.74
CA HIS A 163 -19.39 -11.29 -13.90
C HIS A 163 -18.80 -9.90 -14.21
N HIS A 164 -19.11 -9.36 -15.35
CA HIS A 164 -18.68 -8.02 -15.75
C HIS A 164 -19.58 -6.96 -15.12
N TYR A 165 -19.02 -6.00 -14.35
CA TYR A 165 -19.78 -4.96 -13.63
C TYR A 165 -20.17 -3.75 -14.51
N GLY A 166 -19.87 -3.77 -15.80
CA GLY A 166 -20.23 -2.70 -16.73
C GLY A 166 -19.17 -1.62 -16.94
N TRP A 167 -17.94 -1.80 -16.41
CA TRP A 167 -16.83 -0.88 -16.69
C TRP A 167 -16.41 -0.81 -18.16
N GLY A 168 -15.76 0.28 -18.56
CA GLY A 168 -15.26 0.46 -19.93
C GLY A 168 -14.06 -0.39 -20.25
N GLN A 169 -13.09 -0.44 -19.35
CA GLN A 169 -11.85 -1.24 -19.46
C GLN A 169 -11.38 -1.70 -18.09
N PHE A 170 -10.49 -2.69 -18.06
CA PHE A 170 -9.89 -3.14 -16.79
C PHE A 170 -8.40 -3.47 -16.92
N ARG A 171 -7.72 -3.52 -15.76
CA ARG A 171 -6.33 -3.95 -15.59
C ARG A 171 -6.21 -4.86 -14.37
N VAL A 172 -5.31 -5.85 -14.45
CA VAL A 172 -4.88 -6.68 -13.32
C VAL A 172 -3.36 -6.61 -13.35
N LEU A 173 -2.77 -5.74 -12.52
CA LEU A 173 -1.34 -5.44 -12.56
C LEU A 173 -0.54 -6.26 -11.55
N GLY A 174 -1.19 -6.71 -10.45
CA GLY A 174 -0.64 -7.72 -9.53
C GLY A 174 0.20 -7.17 -8.38
N ALA A 175 0.02 -5.90 -8.02
CA ALA A 175 0.56 -5.29 -6.81
C ALA A 175 -0.44 -4.23 -6.31
N SER A 176 -0.99 -4.44 -5.12
CA SER A 176 -2.16 -3.69 -4.64
C SER A 176 -1.84 -2.25 -4.25
N ALA A 177 -0.70 -2.04 -3.59
CA ALA A 177 -0.31 -0.72 -3.15
C ALA A 177 -0.07 0.26 -4.32
N PRO A 178 0.75 -0.05 -5.34
CA PRO A 178 0.89 0.84 -6.47
C PRO A 178 -0.38 0.90 -7.35
N ASP A 179 -1.21 -0.16 -7.41
CA ASP A 179 -2.49 -0.14 -8.13
C ASP A 179 -3.44 0.92 -7.56
N LEU A 180 -3.60 0.96 -6.22
CA LEU A 180 -4.40 1.97 -5.52
C LEU A 180 -3.84 3.39 -5.75
N CYS A 181 -2.53 3.55 -5.80
CA CYS A 181 -1.90 4.85 -6.10
C CYS A 181 -2.22 5.34 -7.52
N LEU A 182 -2.52 4.45 -8.47
CA LEU A 182 -3.00 4.86 -9.79
C LEU A 182 -4.40 5.51 -9.73
N VAL A 183 -5.26 5.10 -8.77
CA VAL A 183 -6.55 5.77 -8.53
C VAL A 183 -6.31 7.20 -8.02
N ALA A 184 -5.43 7.34 -7.04
CA ALA A 184 -5.04 8.64 -6.48
C ALA A 184 -4.48 9.60 -7.54
N SER A 185 -3.78 9.06 -8.55
CA SER A 185 -3.15 9.83 -9.62
C SER A 185 -4.04 10.03 -10.86
N GLY A 186 -5.29 9.54 -10.83
CA GLY A 186 -6.22 9.64 -11.95
C GLY A 186 -5.84 8.82 -13.19
N VAL A 187 -4.92 7.87 -13.05
CA VAL A 187 -4.48 6.96 -14.14
C VAL A 187 -5.49 5.85 -14.36
N VAL A 188 -6.04 5.31 -13.27
CA VAL A 188 -7.25 4.46 -13.29
C VAL A 188 -8.35 5.15 -12.48
N ASP A 189 -9.59 4.80 -12.73
CA ASP A 189 -10.73 5.47 -12.11
C ASP A 189 -11.20 4.78 -10.83
N ALA A 190 -10.93 3.48 -10.71
CA ALA A 190 -11.27 2.70 -9.52
C ALA A 190 -10.37 1.47 -9.39
N TRP A 191 -10.31 0.93 -8.17
CA TRP A 191 -9.65 -0.34 -7.85
C TRP A 191 -10.49 -1.14 -6.86
N CYS A 192 -10.46 -2.46 -6.95
CA CYS A 192 -11.15 -3.32 -5.98
C CYS A 192 -10.45 -4.68 -5.82
N ASP A 193 -10.42 -5.18 -4.57
CA ASP A 193 -10.17 -6.58 -4.30
C ASP A 193 -11.41 -7.43 -4.65
N MET A 194 -11.24 -8.35 -5.60
CA MET A 194 -12.29 -9.29 -6.02
C MET A 194 -12.35 -10.54 -5.14
N HIS A 195 -11.39 -10.73 -4.25
CA HIS A 195 -11.44 -11.79 -3.25
C HIS A 195 -12.25 -11.34 -2.03
N ARG A 196 -12.65 -12.31 -1.22
CA ARG A 196 -13.32 -12.01 0.05
C ARG A 196 -12.30 -12.00 1.18
N GLY A 197 -11.76 -10.82 1.49
CA GLY A 197 -10.71 -10.66 2.50
C GLY A 197 -9.37 -11.20 2.02
N GLY A 198 -8.88 -10.71 0.88
CA GLY A 198 -7.62 -11.13 0.29
C GLY A 198 -6.39 -10.39 0.82
N HIS A 199 -6.57 -9.19 1.40
CA HIS A 199 -5.47 -8.28 1.69
C HIS A 199 -5.20 -8.09 3.19
N GLY A 200 -3.91 -8.14 3.59
CA GLY A 200 -3.41 -7.67 4.88
C GLY A 200 -3.34 -6.14 4.92
N LEU A 201 -3.19 -5.57 6.11
CA LEU A 201 -3.11 -4.12 6.27
C LEU A 201 -1.93 -3.51 5.47
N TRP A 202 -0.82 -4.24 5.35
CA TRP A 202 0.38 -3.83 4.61
C TRP A 202 0.15 -3.64 3.11
N ASP A 203 -0.78 -4.38 2.49
CA ASP A 203 -1.09 -4.29 1.06
C ASP A 203 -1.75 -2.97 0.65
N TYR A 204 -2.41 -2.26 1.59
CA TYR A 204 -3.26 -1.12 1.23
C TYR A 204 -3.14 0.11 2.16
N ALA A 205 -2.59 0.00 3.37
CA ALA A 205 -2.59 1.12 4.32
C ALA A 205 -1.93 2.39 3.75
N ALA A 206 -0.75 2.24 3.13
CA ALA A 206 -0.01 3.36 2.57
C ALA A 206 -0.78 4.04 1.43
N SER A 207 -1.24 3.25 0.48
CA SER A 207 -1.97 3.74 -0.69
C SER A 207 -3.37 4.25 -0.37
N THR A 208 -4.00 3.75 0.70
CA THR A 208 -5.27 4.30 1.20
C THR A 208 -5.09 5.76 1.62
N LEU A 209 -4.04 6.09 2.37
CA LEU A 209 -3.77 7.49 2.72
C LEU A 209 -3.51 8.34 1.45
N VAL A 210 -2.74 7.81 0.49
CA VAL A 210 -2.52 8.52 -0.80
C VAL A 210 -3.84 8.78 -1.51
N CYS A 211 -4.76 7.81 -1.55
CA CYS A 211 -6.08 7.98 -2.17
C CYS A 211 -6.93 9.03 -1.44
N ILE A 212 -6.99 8.97 -0.11
CA ILE A 212 -7.77 9.92 0.71
C ILE A 212 -7.25 11.34 0.49
N GLU A 213 -5.95 11.55 0.54
CA GLU A 213 -5.32 12.86 0.37
C GLU A 213 -5.39 13.39 -1.07
N ALA A 214 -5.58 12.51 -2.06
CA ALA A 214 -5.87 12.87 -3.44
C ALA A 214 -7.38 13.17 -3.69
N GLY A 215 -8.24 13.01 -2.66
CA GLY A 215 -9.67 13.23 -2.73
C GLY A 215 -10.48 12.05 -3.27
N ALA A 216 -9.87 10.88 -3.45
CA ALA A 216 -10.57 9.65 -3.83
C ALA A 216 -11.30 9.02 -2.64
N VAL A 217 -12.30 8.19 -2.90
CA VAL A 217 -13.09 7.46 -1.90
C VAL A 217 -12.50 6.07 -1.72
N VAL A 218 -12.21 5.68 -0.47
CA VAL A 218 -11.71 4.33 -0.14
C VAL A 218 -12.48 3.76 1.05
N ALA A 219 -12.84 2.48 0.99
CA ALA A 219 -13.45 1.75 2.08
C ALA A 219 -13.16 0.23 1.99
N ASP A 220 -13.54 -0.52 3.02
CA ASP A 220 -13.67 -1.97 2.90
C ASP A 220 -15.04 -2.31 2.29
N VAL A 221 -15.10 -3.23 1.35
CA VAL A 221 -16.35 -3.69 0.68
C VAL A 221 -17.44 -4.07 1.68
N PHE A 222 -17.06 -4.61 2.84
CA PHE A 222 -18.00 -5.06 3.87
C PHE A 222 -18.17 -4.05 5.02
N GLY A 223 -17.70 -2.81 4.86
CA GLY A 223 -17.88 -1.70 5.80
C GLY A 223 -17.10 -1.83 7.11
N ARG A 224 -16.03 -2.64 7.13
CA ARG A 224 -15.13 -2.78 8.29
C ARG A 224 -14.08 -1.68 8.31
N ASP A 225 -13.54 -1.40 9.50
CA ASP A 225 -12.40 -0.50 9.63
C ASP A 225 -11.19 -1.01 8.81
N LEU A 226 -10.58 -0.13 8.01
CA LEU A 226 -9.41 -0.45 7.20
C LEU A 226 -8.11 -0.46 8.02
N PHE A 227 -8.03 0.30 9.12
CA PHE A 227 -6.77 0.52 9.85
C PHE A 227 -6.67 -0.29 11.16
N ALA A 228 -7.21 -1.51 11.18
CA ALA A 228 -7.07 -2.41 12.32
C ALA A 228 -5.73 -3.19 12.24
N PRO A 229 -4.73 -2.91 13.11
CA PRO A 229 -3.41 -3.57 13.04
C PRO A 229 -3.44 -4.95 13.71
N ASP A 230 -4.20 -5.88 13.14
CA ASP A 230 -4.27 -7.27 13.56
C ASP A 230 -3.68 -8.18 12.46
N PRO A 231 -2.62 -8.96 12.76
CA PRO A 231 -1.96 -9.82 11.77
C PRO A 231 -2.87 -10.89 11.15
N THR A 232 -3.97 -11.23 11.83
CA THR A 232 -4.92 -12.25 11.36
C THR A 232 -6.05 -11.68 10.51
N GLU A 233 -6.27 -10.37 10.60
CA GLU A 233 -7.35 -9.70 9.89
C GLU A 233 -7.02 -9.49 8.41
N ARG A 234 -8.04 -9.67 7.58
CA ARG A 234 -7.97 -9.42 6.14
C ARG A 234 -9.14 -8.56 5.72
N ARG A 235 -8.90 -7.70 4.75
CA ARG A 235 -9.90 -6.78 4.20
C ARG A 235 -10.08 -6.99 2.70
N SER A 236 -11.15 -6.41 2.18
CA SER A 236 -11.40 -6.29 0.74
C SER A 236 -11.51 -4.81 0.41
N PRO A 237 -10.39 -4.09 0.28
CA PRO A 237 -10.43 -2.68 -0.02
C PRO A 237 -11.01 -2.42 -1.42
N ILE A 238 -11.72 -1.29 -1.53
CA ILE A 238 -12.27 -0.74 -2.77
C ILE A 238 -12.00 0.75 -2.79
N ALA A 239 -11.58 1.28 -3.93
CA ALA A 239 -11.32 2.71 -4.12
C ALA A 239 -11.94 3.19 -5.44
N ALA A 240 -12.39 4.45 -5.46
CA ALA A 240 -12.88 5.09 -6.68
C ALA A 240 -12.62 6.60 -6.67
N ALA A 241 -12.55 7.18 -7.86
CA ALA A 241 -12.30 8.59 -8.06
C ALA A 241 -13.36 9.49 -7.42
N THR A 242 -14.63 9.09 -7.45
CA THR A 242 -15.74 9.88 -6.91
C THR A 242 -16.70 9.01 -6.12
N GLN A 243 -17.52 9.63 -5.27
CA GLN A 243 -18.54 8.91 -4.49
C GLN A 243 -19.57 8.21 -5.41
N GLU A 244 -19.96 8.84 -6.52
CA GLU A 244 -20.93 8.27 -7.46
C GLU A 244 -20.37 6.99 -8.12
N LEU A 245 -19.10 7.01 -8.52
CA LEU A 245 -18.43 5.84 -9.08
C LEU A 245 -18.24 4.75 -8.02
N PHE A 246 -17.87 5.15 -6.79
CA PHE A 246 -17.70 4.24 -5.66
C PHE A 246 -18.99 3.48 -5.36
N ASP A 247 -20.12 4.19 -5.21
CA ASP A 247 -21.42 3.59 -4.90
C ASP A 247 -21.85 2.59 -5.96
N ALA A 248 -21.71 2.98 -7.25
CA ALA A 248 -22.03 2.10 -8.36
C ALA A 248 -21.13 0.86 -8.43
N PHE A 249 -19.83 1.01 -8.14
CA PHE A 249 -18.88 -0.10 -8.15
C PHE A 249 -19.10 -1.04 -6.96
N LEU A 250 -19.34 -0.49 -5.76
CA LEU A 250 -19.63 -1.26 -4.55
C LEU A 250 -20.93 -2.07 -4.70
N GLU A 251 -21.98 -1.48 -5.29
CA GLU A 251 -23.24 -2.19 -5.57
C GLU A 251 -23.01 -3.45 -6.41
N GLU A 252 -22.24 -3.34 -7.49
CA GLU A 252 -21.91 -4.50 -8.35
C GLU A 252 -21.01 -5.50 -7.63
N ARG A 253 -20.02 -5.02 -6.84
CA ARG A 253 -19.11 -5.87 -6.09
C ARG A 253 -19.83 -6.72 -5.04
N LEU A 254 -20.84 -6.15 -4.38
CA LEU A 254 -21.64 -6.87 -3.37
C LEU A 254 -22.51 -7.97 -3.97
N LYS A 255 -22.84 -7.91 -5.26
CA LYS A 255 -23.57 -8.99 -5.97
C LYS A 255 -22.72 -10.24 -6.17
N ASP A 256 -21.39 -10.11 -6.13
CA ASP A 256 -20.47 -11.25 -6.22
C ASP A 256 -20.33 -12.04 -4.89
N GLY A 257 -20.76 -11.47 -3.78
CA GLY A 257 -20.80 -12.12 -2.45
C GLY A 257 -19.51 -12.00 -1.68
#